data_fbc9bafefee81bf95103cae054be20da
#
_entry.id   fbc9bafefee81bf95103cae054be20da
#
_cell.length_a   1.000
_cell.length_b   1.000
_cell.length_c   1.000
_cell.angle_alpha   90.00
_cell.angle_beta   90.00
_cell.angle_gamma   90.00
#
_symmetry.space_group_name_H-M   'P 1'
#
loop_
_entity.id
_entity.type
_entity.pdbx_description
1 polymer ?
#
loop_
_entity_poly.entity_id
_entity_poly.type
_entity_poly.pdbx_seq_one_letter_code
_entity_poly.pdbx_strand_id
1 'polypeptide(L)'
;MIPGKVEFIVELRNPTMEPMDQVIDSVLKEHPELGGEEYIRQSPTQCSSKLIKLSETLCRNSGIRFRRMFSGAGHDLMNWGKAVPSMLLFIPSKDGISHSIREYSAPEDLYQGADLLMEMVQALDQEEGKL
;
A
#
# COMPACT_ATOMS: atom_id res chain seq x y z
N MET A 1 -15.68 38.85 -11.83
CA MET A 1 -16.87 37.99 -11.71
C MET A 1 -16.56 36.97 -10.62
N ILE A 2 -17.41 36.86 -9.62
CA ILE A 2 -17.24 35.87 -8.52
C ILE A 2 -18.02 34.63 -8.96
N PRO A 3 -17.45 33.41 -8.93
CA PRO A 3 -18.19 32.20 -9.29
C PRO A 3 -19.32 31.96 -8.29
N GLY A 4 -20.48 31.56 -8.80
CA GLY A 4 -21.64 31.25 -7.96
C GLY A 4 -21.62 29.81 -7.42
N LYS A 5 -20.74 28.95 -7.96
CA LYS A 5 -20.56 27.57 -7.54
C LYS A 5 -19.10 27.15 -7.76
N VAL A 6 -18.58 26.39 -6.83
CA VAL A 6 -17.27 25.72 -6.94
C VAL A 6 -17.47 24.26 -6.60
N GLU A 7 -16.92 23.36 -7.40
CA GLU A 7 -16.90 21.92 -7.15
C GLU A 7 -15.45 21.45 -7.05
N PHE A 8 -15.17 20.60 -6.10
CA PHE A 8 -13.83 20.00 -5.92
C PHE A 8 -13.97 18.58 -5.36
N ILE A 9 -12.96 17.77 -5.59
CA ILE A 9 -12.88 16.42 -5.04
C ILE A 9 -11.80 16.43 -3.95
N VAL A 10 -12.13 15.86 -2.80
CA VAL A 10 -11.18 15.63 -1.70
C VAL A 10 -10.93 14.13 -1.61
N GLU A 11 -9.67 13.74 -1.60
CA GLU A 11 -9.25 12.37 -1.39
C GLU A 11 -8.38 12.28 -0.12
N LEU A 12 -8.77 11.40 0.80
CA LEU A 12 -8.02 11.11 2.02
C LEU A 12 -7.46 9.69 1.94
N ARG A 13 -6.20 9.53 2.34
CA ARG A 13 -5.52 8.23 2.39
C ARG A 13 -4.77 8.10 3.71
N ASN A 14 -5.07 7.02 4.44
CA ASN A 14 -4.41 6.72 5.72
C ASN A 14 -4.40 5.20 5.94
N PRO A 15 -3.41 4.63 6.68
CA PRO A 15 -3.39 3.22 7.05
C PRO A 15 -4.58 2.75 7.89
N THR A 16 -5.34 3.67 8.49
CA THR A 16 -6.56 3.39 9.28
C THR A 16 -7.67 4.36 8.89
N MET A 17 -8.93 3.97 9.11
CA MET A 17 -10.11 4.79 8.77
C MET A 17 -10.28 5.96 9.72
N GLU A 18 -10.07 5.74 11.02
CA GLU A 18 -10.41 6.71 12.07
C GLU A 18 -9.87 8.14 11.86
N PRO A 19 -8.57 8.36 11.52
CA PRO A 19 -8.10 9.73 11.26
C PRO A 19 -8.75 10.38 10.05
N MET A 20 -9.13 9.59 9.03
CA MET A 20 -9.82 10.12 7.86
C MET A 20 -11.24 10.58 8.22
N ASP A 21 -11.95 9.78 9.00
CA ASP A 21 -13.29 10.13 9.48
C ASP A 21 -13.27 11.39 10.35
N GLN A 22 -12.32 11.50 11.27
CA GLN A 22 -12.14 12.68 12.12
C GLN A 22 -11.90 13.96 11.30
N VAL A 23 -11.11 13.88 10.23
CA VAL A 23 -10.86 15.03 9.33
C VAL A 23 -12.16 15.43 8.62
N ILE A 24 -12.89 14.46 8.06
CA ILE A 24 -14.17 14.72 7.37
C ILE A 24 -15.17 15.37 8.33
N ASP A 25 -15.35 14.79 9.51
CA ASP A 25 -16.29 15.30 10.52
C ASP A 25 -15.91 16.71 10.96
N SER A 26 -14.62 17.00 11.16
CA SER A 26 -14.13 18.33 11.53
C SER A 26 -14.43 19.36 10.45
N VAL A 27 -14.11 19.03 9.19
CA VAL A 27 -14.34 19.93 8.05
C VAL A 27 -15.84 20.22 7.88
N LEU A 28 -16.69 19.21 7.91
CA LEU A 28 -18.14 19.40 7.76
C LEU A 28 -18.77 20.16 8.94
N LYS A 29 -18.20 20.03 10.13
CA LYS A 29 -18.63 20.79 11.31
C LYS A 29 -18.26 22.27 11.22
N GLU A 30 -17.05 22.56 10.73
CA GLU A 30 -16.55 23.93 10.57
C GLU A 30 -17.16 24.63 9.36
N HIS A 31 -17.58 23.88 8.36
CA HIS A 31 -18.09 24.36 7.07
C HIS A 31 -19.43 23.68 6.72
N PRO A 32 -20.52 23.98 7.47
CA PRO A 32 -21.81 23.36 7.23
C PRO A 32 -22.44 23.72 5.87
N GLU A 33 -21.91 24.77 5.21
CA GLU A 33 -22.30 25.14 3.85
C GLU A 33 -21.76 24.19 2.76
N LEU A 34 -20.80 23.33 3.08
CA LEU A 34 -20.28 22.35 2.15
C LEU A 34 -21.30 21.21 1.99
N GLY A 35 -21.84 21.08 0.79
CA GLY A 35 -22.55 19.88 0.37
C GLY A 35 -21.58 18.87 -0.19
N GLY A 36 -21.75 17.60 0.07
CA GLY A 36 -20.86 16.57 -0.49
C GLY A 36 -21.54 15.22 -0.65
N GLU A 37 -21.05 14.47 -1.64
CA GLU A 37 -21.38 13.06 -1.84
C GLU A 37 -20.12 12.24 -1.63
N GLU A 38 -20.23 11.15 -0.90
CA GLU A 38 -19.15 10.18 -0.78
C GLU A 38 -19.16 9.27 -2.01
N TYR A 39 -18.16 9.44 -2.90
CA TYR A 39 -18.08 8.64 -4.10
C TYR A 39 -17.47 7.25 -3.84
N ILE A 40 -16.43 7.19 -2.99
CA ILE A 40 -15.69 5.96 -2.71
C ILE A 40 -15.29 5.96 -1.23
N ARG A 41 -15.70 4.91 -0.52
CA ARG A 41 -15.22 4.62 0.83
C ARG A 41 -14.62 3.23 0.86
N GLN A 42 -13.31 3.15 0.96
CA GLN A 42 -12.58 1.90 0.95
C GLN A 42 -11.69 1.77 2.19
N SER A 43 -11.92 0.71 2.96
CA SER A 43 -11.09 0.43 4.13
C SER A 43 -9.67 0.04 3.71
N PRO A 44 -8.64 0.54 4.40
CA PRO A 44 -7.27 0.10 4.21
C PRO A 44 -7.13 -1.40 4.43
N THR A 45 -6.33 -2.05 3.60
CA THR A 45 -6.04 -3.48 3.72
C THR A 45 -4.74 -3.69 4.47
N GLN A 46 -4.78 -4.47 5.54
CA GLN A 46 -3.60 -4.83 6.30
C GLN A 46 -2.88 -6.02 5.66
N CYS A 47 -1.59 -5.88 5.43
CA CYS A 47 -0.77 -6.98 4.98
C CYS A 47 -0.59 -8.04 6.07
N SER A 48 -0.44 -9.30 5.66
CA SER A 48 -0.23 -10.44 6.55
C SER A 48 1.06 -10.29 7.37
N SER A 49 0.92 -10.27 8.69
CA SER A 49 2.07 -10.21 9.60
C SER A 49 2.99 -11.43 9.48
N LYS A 50 2.45 -12.60 9.11
CA LYS A 50 3.22 -13.83 8.85
C LYS A 50 4.13 -13.62 7.63
N LEU A 51 3.58 -13.15 6.51
CA LEU A 51 4.35 -12.91 5.28
C LEU A 51 5.39 -11.81 5.46
N ILE A 52 5.05 -10.72 6.17
CA ILE A 52 6.00 -9.65 6.50
C ILE A 52 7.18 -10.20 7.31
N LYS A 53 6.92 -10.98 8.37
CA LYS A 53 7.99 -11.57 9.18
C LYS A 53 8.87 -12.53 8.40
N LEU A 54 8.27 -13.33 7.52
CA LEU A 54 9.01 -14.23 6.64
C LEU A 54 9.95 -13.43 5.71
N SER A 55 9.43 -12.45 4.99
CA SER A 55 10.25 -11.62 4.08
C SER A 55 11.39 -10.91 4.81
N GLU A 56 11.12 -10.35 6.00
CA GLU A 56 12.16 -9.72 6.82
C GLU A 56 13.26 -10.70 7.27
N THR A 57 12.87 -11.93 7.59
CA THR A 57 13.83 -12.97 7.98
C THR A 57 14.73 -13.34 6.81
N LEU A 58 14.14 -13.56 5.65
CA LEU A 58 14.88 -13.84 4.42
C LEU A 58 15.81 -12.68 4.03
N CYS A 59 15.32 -11.45 4.09
CA CYS A 59 16.17 -10.27 3.85
C CYS A 59 17.37 -10.23 4.78
N ARG A 60 17.19 -10.49 6.09
CA ARG A 60 18.31 -10.51 7.05
C ARG A 60 19.31 -11.62 6.73
N ASN A 61 18.84 -12.80 6.39
CA ASN A 61 19.68 -13.95 6.06
C ASN A 61 20.53 -13.70 4.79
N SER A 62 19.95 -13.00 3.81
CA SER A 62 20.60 -12.68 2.54
C SER A 62 21.33 -11.33 2.54
N GLY A 63 21.37 -10.62 3.69
CA GLY A 63 22.02 -9.32 3.81
C GLY A 63 21.32 -8.18 3.06
N ILE A 64 20.06 -8.37 2.68
CA ILE A 64 19.25 -7.39 1.97
C ILE A 64 18.77 -6.31 2.95
N ARG A 65 19.05 -5.04 2.65
CA ARG A 65 18.52 -3.92 3.43
C ARG A 65 17.06 -3.68 3.07
N PHE A 66 16.21 -3.55 4.07
CA PHE A 66 14.78 -3.34 3.88
C PHE A 66 14.23 -2.32 4.89
N ARG A 67 13.03 -1.83 4.60
CA ARG A 67 12.22 -1.06 5.55
C ARG A 67 10.74 -1.39 5.37
N ARG A 68 9.98 -1.31 6.46
CA ARG A 68 8.52 -1.32 6.39
C ARG A 68 8.02 0.04 5.93
N MET A 69 7.00 0.01 5.10
CA MET A 69 6.30 1.21 4.65
C MET A 69 4.84 0.86 4.37
N PHE A 70 3.99 1.87 4.35
CA PHE A 70 2.63 1.72 3.82
C PHE A 70 2.57 2.27 2.40
N SER A 71 1.64 1.76 1.60
CA SER A 71 1.33 2.33 0.29
C SER A 71 0.14 3.28 0.40
N GLY A 72 0.31 4.50 -0.06
CA GLY A 72 -0.81 5.42 -0.26
C GLY A 72 -1.56 5.16 -1.59
N ALA A 73 -1.02 4.33 -2.48
CA ALA A 73 -1.68 3.94 -3.72
C ALA A 73 -2.64 2.76 -3.50
N GLY A 74 -3.69 2.68 -4.32
CA GLY A 74 -4.53 1.50 -4.42
C GLY A 74 -3.80 0.38 -5.17
N HIS A 75 -3.98 -0.86 -4.73
CA HIS A 75 -3.43 -2.07 -5.34
C HIS A 75 -4.49 -3.15 -5.38
N ASP A 76 -4.40 -4.09 -6.30
CA ASP A 76 -5.27 -5.26 -6.37
C ASP A 76 -5.27 -6.09 -5.07
N LEU A 77 -4.21 -6.00 -4.30
CA LEU A 77 -4.13 -6.56 -2.95
C LEU A 77 -5.28 -6.10 -2.04
N MET A 78 -5.85 -4.92 -2.25
CA MET A 78 -7.01 -4.45 -1.49
C MET A 78 -8.24 -5.35 -1.67
N ASN A 79 -8.31 -6.08 -2.78
CA ASN A 79 -9.35 -7.08 -3.03
C ASN A 79 -8.93 -8.46 -2.51
N TRP A 80 -7.73 -8.92 -2.83
CA TRP A 80 -7.22 -10.23 -2.45
C TRP A 80 -6.98 -10.36 -0.95
N GLY A 81 -6.47 -9.31 -0.30
CA GLY A 81 -6.14 -9.32 1.13
C GLY A 81 -7.35 -9.52 2.07
N LYS A 82 -8.58 -9.41 1.55
CA LYS A 82 -9.82 -9.75 2.27
C LYS A 82 -10.10 -11.25 2.29
N ALA A 83 -9.59 -11.99 1.30
CA ALA A 83 -9.85 -13.42 1.11
C ALA A 83 -8.66 -14.29 1.51
N VAL A 84 -7.44 -13.83 1.27
CA VAL A 84 -6.21 -14.59 1.52
C VAL A 84 -5.13 -13.72 2.16
N PRO A 85 -4.25 -14.30 3.01
CA PRO A 85 -3.09 -13.59 3.53
C PRO A 85 -2.22 -13.05 2.39
N SER A 86 -2.03 -11.74 2.37
CA SER A 86 -1.35 -11.05 1.27
C SER A 86 -0.38 -10.00 1.78
N MET A 87 0.61 -9.65 0.99
CA MET A 87 1.52 -8.53 1.25
C MET A 87 1.98 -7.88 -0.06
N LEU A 88 2.54 -6.69 0.04
CA LEU A 88 3.24 -6.01 -1.04
C LEU A 88 4.75 -6.08 -0.81
N LEU A 89 5.46 -6.36 -1.87
CA LEU A 89 6.91 -6.25 -1.94
C LEU A 89 7.26 -5.14 -2.93
N PHE A 90 7.89 -4.09 -2.45
CA PHE A 90 8.38 -3.00 -3.27
C PHE A 90 9.87 -3.13 -3.52
N ILE A 91 10.29 -2.71 -4.69
CA ILE A 91 11.70 -2.54 -5.07
C ILE A 91 11.99 -1.04 -5.22
N PRO A 92 13.26 -0.61 -5.14
CA PRO A 92 13.63 0.77 -5.36
C PRO A 92 13.23 1.26 -6.76
N SER A 93 12.73 2.50 -6.83
CA SER A 93 12.58 3.24 -8.08
C SER A 93 13.50 4.46 -8.03
N LYS A 94 14.17 4.73 -9.13
CA LYS A 94 15.08 5.87 -9.26
C LYS A 94 14.35 7.17 -8.95
N ASP A 95 14.91 7.96 -8.03
CA ASP A 95 14.35 9.23 -7.56
C ASP A 95 12.93 9.11 -6.97
N GLY A 96 12.46 7.89 -6.64
CA GLY A 96 11.10 7.64 -6.16
C GLY A 96 10.02 7.88 -7.20
N ILE A 97 10.37 7.95 -8.49
CA ILE A 97 9.43 8.23 -9.57
C ILE A 97 8.57 6.98 -9.82
N SER A 98 7.25 7.18 -9.89
CA SER A 98 6.29 6.18 -10.34
C SER A 98 5.21 6.81 -11.23
N HIS A 99 4.45 5.99 -11.96
CA HIS A 99 3.40 6.43 -12.88
C HIS A 99 3.90 7.42 -13.96
N SER A 100 5.13 7.26 -14.43
CA SER A 100 5.78 8.14 -15.39
C SER A 100 6.63 7.33 -16.38
N ILE A 101 6.83 7.85 -17.59
CA ILE A 101 7.78 7.28 -18.56
C ILE A 101 9.23 7.32 -18.07
N ARG A 102 9.50 8.04 -16.99
CA ARG A 102 10.82 8.12 -16.33
C ARG A 102 10.96 7.12 -15.18
N GLU A 103 9.91 6.36 -14.87
CA GLU A 103 9.97 5.32 -13.85
C GLU A 103 11.02 4.28 -14.25
N TYR A 104 11.94 4.01 -13.32
CA TYR A 104 13.05 3.11 -13.59
C TYR A 104 13.51 2.43 -12.29
N SER A 105 13.61 1.11 -12.34
CA SER A 105 14.27 0.31 -11.32
C SER A 105 15.54 -0.31 -11.92
N ALA A 106 16.62 -0.32 -11.16
CA ALA A 106 17.85 -0.95 -11.62
C ALA A 106 17.64 -2.46 -11.81
N PRO A 107 18.27 -3.09 -12.81
CA PRO A 107 18.17 -4.54 -13.01
C PRO A 107 18.54 -5.35 -11.75
N GLU A 108 19.52 -4.89 -10.99
CA GLU A 108 19.99 -5.51 -9.75
C GLU A 108 18.88 -5.52 -8.69
N ASP A 109 18.09 -4.42 -8.55
CA ASP A 109 16.96 -4.33 -7.65
C ASP A 109 15.82 -5.25 -8.09
N LEU A 110 15.60 -5.38 -9.40
CA LEU A 110 14.61 -6.30 -9.98
C LEU A 110 14.97 -7.75 -9.68
N TYR A 111 16.24 -8.13 -9.92
CA TYR A 111 16.71 -9.48 -9.62
C TYR A 111 16.62 -9.78 -8.12
N GLN A 112 17.05 -8.86 -7.27
CA GLN A 112 16.98 -9.05 -5.83
C GLN A 112 15.55 -9.22 -5.34
N GLY A 113 14.60 -8.43 -5.88
CA GLY A 113 13.17 -8.56 -5.56
C GLY A 113 12.58 -9.89 -6.02
N ALA A 114 12.96 -10.35 -7.23
CA ALA A 114 12.51 -11.63 -7.77
C ALA A 114 13.09 -12.83 -7.00
N ASP A 115 14.36 -12.79 -6.63
CA ASP A 115 15.00 -13.83 -5.82
C ASP A 115 14.36 -13.93 -4.44
N LEU A 116 14.13 -12.80 -3.77
CA LEU A 116 13.44 -12.77 -2.49
C LEU A 116 12.02 -13.36 -2.60
N LEU A 117 11.29 -13.03 -3.66
CA LEU A 117 9.95 -13.58 -3.89
C LEU A 117 10.02 -15.11 -4.08
N MET A 118 10.98 -15.60 -4.83
CA MET A 118 11.21 -17.04 -5.03
C MET A 118 11.53 -17.75 -3.70
N GLU A 119 12.42 -17.19 -2.89
CA GLU A 119 12.75 -17.72 -1.56
C GLU A 119 11.52 -17.77 -0.65
N MET A 120 10.66 -16.74 -0.69
CA MET A 120 9.41 -16.72 0.06
C MET A 120 8.46 -17.83 -0.36
N VAL A 121 8.28 -18.04 -1.68
CA VAL A 121 7.43 -19.13 -2.21
C VAL A 121 7.95 -20.49 -1.76
N GLN A 122 9.25 -20.73 -1.88
CA GLN A 122 9.88 -22.00 -1.46
C GLN A 122 9.73 -22.23 0.04
N ALA A 123 9.87 -21.19 0.87
CA ALA A 123 9.72 -21.31 2.31
C ALA A 123 8.29 -21.65 2.72
N LEU A 124 7.30 -21.05 2.03
CA LEU A 124 5.87 -21.33 2.28
C LEU A 124 5.49 -22.75 1.86
N ASP A 125 5.96 -23.21 0.69
CA ASP A 125 5.72 -24.57 0.20
C ASP A 125 6.27 -25.64 1.16
N GLN A 126 7.46 -25.39 1.73
CA GLN A 126 8.06 -26.29 2.72
C GLN A 126 7.31 -26.31 4.05
N GLU A 127 6.63 -25.23 4.42
CA GLU A 127 5.76 -25.22 5.61
C GLU A 127 4.49 -26.05 5.39
N GLU A 128 3.85 -25.93 4.22
CA GLU A 128 2.64 -26.68 3.89
C GLU A 128 2.92 -28.18 3.71
N GLY A 129 4.07 -28.54 3.19
CA GLY A 129 4.48 -29.97 3.04
C GLY A 129 4.78 -30.70 4.35
N LYS A 130 4.68 -30.01 5.51
CA LYS A 130 4.86 -30.60 6.86
C LYS A 130 3.55 -30.86 7.60
N LEU A 131 2.41 -30.59 6.97
CA LEU A 131 1.08 -30.90 7.46
C LEU A 131 0.60 -32.26 6.91
#